data_d8ab3c51d56733f8099921ce23e48d18
#
_entry.id   d8ab3c51d56733f8099921ce23e48d18
#
_cell.length_a   1.000
_cell.length_b   1.000
_cell.length_c   1.000
_cell.angle_alpha   90.00
_cell.angle_beta   90.00
_cell.angle_gamma   90.00
#
_symmetry.space_group_name_H-M   'P 1'
#
loop_
_entity.id
_entity.type
_entity.pdbx_description
1 polymer ?
#
loop_
_entity_poly.entity_id
_entity_poly.type
_entity_poly.pdbx_seq_one_letter_code
_entity_poly.pdbx_strand_id
1 'polypeptide(L)'
;MKFTCDKLPEGLQITESDGVLSGKIDKAGTHTFTITAENAKGKVSQEFALKIGENMIGQTPPMGWNSWNCWGLSVSQEKVMASAQALIDKGLADYGYCYINIDDGWEADERNPDGSVEANEKFPSMKGLIDWLHDRGLKFGIYSTPGATTCGNYRGSLGYEKEDAAKYNEWGVDYLKYDWCSYEDERHRNNDWGYASCIRPYLLMQQYLRQQPRDIFYSLGPLGGTEVHLWGLYCDGDSWRTAPDIEDDWATVYRVGFRLQEGKSQYSSVGHWNDPDMLVVGKVGWGRGDLRETRLTPDEQYTHITLWTLLASNMLIGCDIAQMDDFTVKLLCNNEVNAINQDMLGKQADLTKKDGDIEIWSRPLADGSIAVGIFNVGDVDHQVDLKALIPSDKPAKVIRDVWRQKDLTDSELNCNIPLHGCRYLKVSF
;
A
#
# COMPACT_ATOMS: atom_id res chain seq x y z
N MET A 1 -11.42 15.83 -25.34
CA MET A 1 -10.86 16.69 -24.29
C MET A 1 -9.49 17.11 -24.76
N LYS A 2 -9.02 18.30 -24.39
CA LYS A 2 -7.67 18.78 -24.72
C LYS A 2 -6.96 19.09 -23.42
N PHE A 3 -5.74 18.58 -23.27
CA PHE A 3 -4.90 18.84 -22.11
C PHE A 3 -3.72 19.73 -22.49
N THR A 4 -3.43 20.70 -21.65
CA THR A 4 -2.27 21.58 -21.80
C THR A 4 -1.59 21.75 -20.46
N CYS A 5 -0.29 22.03 -20.45
CA CYS A 5 0.47 22.29 -19.24
C CYS A 5 1.20 23.62 -19.33
N ASP A 6 1.12 24.40 -18.26
CA ASP A 6 1.94 25.60 -18.08
C ASP A 6 3.10 25.29 -17.12
N LYS A 7 4.31 25.76 -17.47
CA LYS A 7 5.56 25.55 -16.72
C LYS A 7 5.94 24.07 -16.58
N LEU A 8 5.68 23.27 -17.62
CA LEU A 8 6.09 21.86 -17.59
C LEU A 8 7.62 21.75 -17.35
N PRO A 9 8.07 20.95 -16.38
CA PRO A 9 9.50 20.76 -16.12
C PRO A 9 10.23 20.20 -17.33
N GLU A 10 11.49 20.60 -17.50
CA GLU A 10 12.37 20.05 -18.54
C GLU A 10 12.50 18.53 -18.37
N GLY A 11 12.40 17.80 -19.48
CA GLY A 11 12.42 16.33 -19.50
C GLY A 11 11.04 15.68 -19.42
N LEU A 12 9.97 16.45 -19.13
CA LEU A 12 8.60 15.94 -19.18
C LEU A 12 7.88 16.38 -20.46
N GLN A 13 6.90 15.60 -20.84
CA GLN A 13 5.94 15.92 -21.90
C GLN A 13 4.52 15.48 -21.46
N ILE A 14 3.50 16.15 -22.00
CA ILE A 14 2.09 15.82 -21.78
C ILE A 14 1.43 15.53 -23.12
N THR A 15 0.66 14.45 -23.18
CA THR A 15 -0.14 14.10 -24.37
C THR A 15 -1.41 14.93 -24.37
N GLU A 16 -1.63 15.69 -25.45
CA GLU A 16 -2.74 16.65 -25.55
C GLU A 16 -4.12 15.96 -25.58
N SER A 17 -4.22 14.71 -26.06
CA SER A 17 -5.48 13.99 -26.24
C SER A 17 -6.02 13.34 -24.95
N ASP A 18 -5.15 12.83 -24.09
CA ASP A 18 -5.49 12.03 -22.90
C ASP A 18 -4.89 12.57 -21.59
N GLY A 19 -3.94 13.51 -21.68
CA GLY A 19 -3.32 14.15 -20.51
C GLY A 19 -2.23 13.31 -19.87
N VAL A 20 -1.77 12.24 -20.50
CA VAL A 20 -0.68 11.41 -19.97
C VAL A 20 0.60 12.24 -19.86
N LEU A 21 1.16 12.28 -18.65
CA LEU A 21 2.44 12.91 -18.35
C LEU A 21 3.54 11.84 -18.40
N SER A 22 4.57 12.08 -19.21
CA SER A 22 5.67 11.13 -19.39
C SER A 22 7.02 11.83 -19.49
N GLY A 23 8.11 11.10 -19.26
CA GLY A 23 9.47 11.60 -19.32
C GLY A 23 10.26 11.37 -18.03
N LYS A 24 11.41 12.05 -17.91
CA LYS A 24 12.29 11.98 -16.74
C LYS A 24 12.76 13.37 -16.33
N ILE A 25 12.90 13.59 -15.03
CA ILE A 25 13.49 14.80 -14.47
C ILE A 25 14.77 14.41 -13.74
N ASP A 26 15.91 14.95 -14.18
CA ASP A 26 17.21 14.64 -13.56
C ASP A 26 17.61 15.71 -12.52
N LYS A 27 16.87 16.82 -12.44
CA LYS A 27 17.16 17.92 -11.53
C LYS A 27 16.40 17.79 -10.22
N ALA A 28 17.12 17.64 -9.11
CA ALA A 28 16.52 17.67 -7.78
C ALA A 28 15.85 19.03 -7.47
N GLY A 29 14.78 18.99 -6.68
CA GLY A 29 14.02 20.18 -6.26
C GLY A 29 12.51 19.96 -6.33
N THR A 30 11.77 21.04 -6.06
CA THR A 30 10.30 21.05 -6.22
C THR A 30 9.97 21.73 -7.54
N HIS A 31 9.28 21.01 -8.42
CA HIS A 31 8.85 21.49 -9.74
C HIS A 31 7.33 21.68 -9.71
N THR A 32 6.89 22.93 -9.79
CA THR A 32 5.45 23.29 -9.78
C THR A 32 4.99 23.61 -11.19
N PHE A 33 3.88 23.01 -11.62
CA PHE A 33 3.30 23.21 -12.94
C PHE A 33 1.76 23.09 -12.88
N THR A 34 1.07 23.63 -13.88
CA THR A 34 -0.40 23.62 -13.93
C THR A 34 -0.86 22.87 -15.15
N ILE A 35 -1.69 21.84 -14.95
CA ILE A 35 -2.38 21.13 -16.03
C ILE A 35 -3.79 21.70 -16.18
N THR A 36 -4.16 21.97 -17.41
CA THR A 36 -5.50 22.44 -17.78
C THR A 36 -6.17 21.44 -18.71
N ALA A 37 -7.36 20.98 -18.33
CA ALA A 37 -8.24 20.17 -19.16
C ALA A 37 -9.38 21.03 -19.72
N GLU A 38 -9.61 21.00 -21.04
CA GLU A 38 -10.61 21.82 -21.75
C GLU A 38 -11.47 20.97 -22.68
N ASN A 39 -12.75 21.28 -22.71
CA ASN A 39 -13.70 20.70 -23.65
C ASN A 39 -14.78 21.75 -24.03
N ALA A 40 -15.77 21.35 -24.84
CA ALA A 40 -16.85 22.25 -25.28
C ALA A 40 -17.74 22.82 -24.15
N LYS A 41 -17.67 22.27 -22.94
CA LYS A 41 -18.45 22.70 -21.76
C LYS A 41 -17.67 23.62 -20.82
N GLY A 42 -16.35 23.76 -21.01
CA GLY A 42 -15.49 24.62 -20.19
C GLY A 42 -14.09 24.06 -20.00
N LYS A 43 -13.36 24.72 -19.10
CA LYS A 43 -12.02 24.30 -18.72
C LYS A 43 -11.86 24.29 -17.21
N VAL A 44 -10.99 23.41 -16.73
CA VAL A 44 -10.54 23.32 -15.34
C VAL A 44 -9.03 23.22 -15.31
N SER A 45 -8.40 23.85 -14.31
CA SER A 45 -6.95 23.81 -14.13
C SER A 45 -6.63 23.37 -12.72
N GLN A 46 -5.55 22.60 -12.58
CA GLN A 46 -5.04 22.14 -11.29
C GLN A 46 -3.52 22.33 -11.25
N GLU A 47 -3.01 22.88 -10.16
CA GLU A 47 -1.59 22.97 -9.89
C GLU A 47 -1.09 21.65 -9.29
N PHE A 48 0.10 21.23 -9.73
CA PHE A 48 0.83 20.07 -9.25
C PHE A 48 2.21 20.49 -8.78
N ALA A 49 2.69 19.82 -7.73
CA ALA A 49 4.07 19.96 -7.23
C ALA A 49 4.73 18.58 -7.24
N LEU A 50 5.76 18.42 -8.07
CA LEU A 50 6.57 17.22 -8.16
C LEU A 50 7.88 17.45 -7.43
N LYS A 51 8.16 16.64 -6.41
CA LYS A 51 9.40 16.70 -5.62
C LYS A 51 10.35 15.62 -6.11
N ILE A 52 11.57 16.02 -6.43
CA ILE A 52 12.67 15.16 -6.89
C ILE A 52 13.84 15.32 -5.94
N GLY A 53 14.40 14.23 -5.43
CA GLY A 53 15.54 14.25 -4.52
C GLY A 53 15.99 12.85 -4.14
N GLU A 54 17.02 12.76 -3.34
CA GLU A 54 17.46 11.51 -2.72
C GLU A 54 16.50 11.12 -1.59
N ASN A 55 16.30 9.83 -1.37
CA ASN A 55 15.42 9.26 -0.34
C ASN A 55 14.00 9.85 -0.39
N MET A 56 13.43 9.96 -1.58
CA MET A 56 12.08 10.49 -1.81
C MET A 56 11.06 9.40 -2.10
N ILE A 57 11.47 8.13 -2.09
CA ILE A 57 10.54 7.01 -2.23
C ILE A 57 9.64 6.92 -1.00
N GLY A 58 8.40 6.48 -1.16
CA GLY A 58 7.49 6.27 -0.04
C GLY A 58 6.95 7.53 0.64
N GLN A 59 7.05 8.72 0.04
CA GLN A 59 6.50 9.96 0.63
C GLN A 59 4.99 9.92 0.85
N THR A 60 4.30 9.02 0.17
CA THR A 60 2.93 8.56 0.45
C THR A 60 2.92 7.03 0.51
N PRO A 61 1.91 6.40 1.14
CA PRO A 61 1.83 4.94 1.19
C PRO A 61 1.86 4.32 -0.20
N PRO A 62 2.60 3.22 -0.42
CA PRO A 62 2.64 2.57 -1.72
C PRO A 62 1.29 1.99 -2.10
N MET A 63 0.91 2.16 -3.36
CA MET A 63 -0.28 1.57 -3.96
C MET A 63 0.13 0.63 -5.09
N GLY A 64 -0.41 -0.59 -5.10
CA GLY A 64 -0.01 -1.58 -6.10
C GLY A 64 -0.61 -2.94 -5.85
N TRP A 65 0.12 -3.98 -6.21
CA TRP A 65 -0.26 -5.37 -6.13
C TRP A 65 0.87 -6.21 -5.52
N ASN A 66 0.49 -7.27 -4.83
CA ASN A 66 1.40 -8.31 -4.35
C ASN A 66 0.86 -9.70 -4.70
N SER A 67 1.72 -10.61 -5.11
CA SER A 67 1.35 -11.90 -5.66
C SER A 67 0.86 -12.93 -4.64
N TRP A 68 1.11 -12.73 -3.32
CA TRP A 68 0.94 -13.79 -2.33
C TRP A 68 -0.49 -14.29 -2.18
N ASN A 69 -1.44 -13.38 -1.95
CA ASN A 69 -2.81 -13.77 -1.61
C ASN A 69 -3.59 -14.35 -2.79
N CYS A 70 -3.11 -14.19 -4.03
CA CYS A 70 -3.68 -14.88 -5.19
C CYS A 70 -2.87 -16.12 -5.60
N TRP A 71 -1.54 -16.02 -5.73
CA TRP A 71 -0.75 -17.08 -6.36
C TRP A 71 0.13 -17.88 -5.39
N GLY A 72 0.44 -17.36 -4.17
CA GLY A 72 1.40 -17.99 -3.26
C GLY A 72 2.67 -18.38 -4.00
N LEU A 73 3.21 -19.56 -3.73
CA LEU A 73 4.42 -20.09 -4.36
C LEU A 73 4.27 -20.43 -5.86
N SER A 74 3.05 -20.40 -6.41
CA SER A 74 2.79 -20.64 -7.83
C SER A 74 3.00 -19.42 -8.72
N VAL A 75 3.47 -18.30 -8.17
CA VAL A 75 3.79 -17.07 -8.90
C VAL A 75 4.80 -17.37 -10.02
N SER A 76 4.66 -16.68 -11.16
CA SER A 76 5.56 -16.79 -12.31
C SER A 76 5.64 -15.46 -13.06
N GLN A 77 6.68 -15.28 -13.85
CA GLN A 77 6.86 -14.10 -14.69
C GLN A 77 5.63 -13.84 -15.57
N GLU A 78 5.02 -14.87 -16.15
CA GLU A 78 3.82 -14.75 -16.98
C GLU A 78 2.63 -14.18 -16.17
N LYS A 79 2.38 -14.72 -14.96
CA LYS A 79 1.31 -14.24 -14.08
C LYS A 79 1.52 -12.80 -13.63
N VAL A 80 2.77 -12.44 -13.34
CA VAL A 80 3.15 -11.06 -12.97
C VAL A 80 2.89 -10.10 -14.12
N MET A 81 3.33 -10.45 -15.33
CA MET A 81 3.09 -9.63 -16.53
C MET A 81 1.58 -9.49 -16.83
N ALA A 82 0.81 -10.57 -16.68
CA ALA A 82 -0.63 -10.53 -16.87
C ALA A 82 -1.32 -9.61 -15.84
N SER A 83 -0.93 -9.69 -14.56
CA SER A 83 -1.44 -8.82 -13.49
C SER A 83 -1.09 -7.36 -13.73
N ALA A 84 0.15 -7.07 -14.15
CA ALA A 84 0.61 -5.73 -14.47
C ALA A 84 -0.13 -5.13 -15.69
N GLN A 85 -0.32 -5.91 -16.75
CA GLN A 85 -1.07 -5.46 -17.92
C GLN A 85 -2.54 -5.21 -17.56
N ALA A 86 -3.16 -6.09 -16.77
CA ALA A 86 -4.53 -5.92 -16.30
C ALA A 86 -4.68 -4.70 -15.40
N LEU A 87 -3.69 -4.36 -14.58
CA LEU A 87 -3.67 -3.15 -13.76
C LEU A 87 -3.78 -1.89 -14.62
N ILE A 88 -3.07 -1.85 -15.76
CA ILE A 88 -3.13 -0.77 -16.73
C ILE A 88 -4.48 -0.79 -17.46
N ASP A 89 -4.87 -1.93 -18.03
CA ASP A 89 -6.05 -2.07 -18.88
C ASP A 89 -7.37 -1.76 -18.14
N LYS A 90 -7.43 -2.05 -16.84
CA LYS A 90 -8.57 -1.74 -15.97
C LYS A 90 -8.52 -0.31 -15.39
N GLY A 91 -7.47 0.46 -15.70
CA GLY A 91 -7.32 1.85 -15.30
C GLY A 91 -6.85 2.06 -13.85
N LEU A 92 -6.44 1.03 -13.12
CA LEU A 92 -5.95 1.20 -11.75
C LEU A 92 -4.68 2.07 -11.69
N ALA A 93 -3.82 2.01 -12.72
CA ALA A 93 -2.64 2.87 -12.82
C ALA A 93 -2.99 4.36 -12.77
N ASP A 94 -4.11 4.78 -13.37
CA ASP A 94 -4.60 6.16 -13.37
C ASP A 94 -5.02 6.64 -11.96
N TYR A 95 -5.24 5.70 -11.03
CA TYR A 95 -5.58 5.96 -9.64
C TYR A 95 -4.39 5.82 -8.67
N GLY A 96 -3.17 5.64 -9.20
CA GLY A 96 -1.94 5.63 -8.42
C GLY A 96 -1.40 4.24 -8.06
N TYR A 97 -2.04 3.16 -8.47
CA TYR A 97 -1.52 1.80 -8.29
C TYR A 97 -0.39 1.56 -9.28
N CYS A 98 0.85 1.58 -8.80
CA CYS A 98 2.02 1.47 -9.67
C CYS A 98 3.03 0.39 -9.25
N TYR A 99 2.98 -0.11 -8.02
CA TYR A 99 3.87 -1.17 -7.58
C TYR A 99 3.37 -2.55 -8.00
N ILE A 100 4.23 -3.36 -8.58
CA ILE A 100 4.00 -4.77 -8.93
C ILE A 100 5.02 -5.60 -8.14
N ASN A 101 4.56 -6.16 -7.02
CA ASN A 101 5.43 -6.86 -6.09
C ASN A 101 5.27 -8.37 -6.23
N ILE A 102 6.39 -9.07 -6.45
CA ILE A 102 6.44 -10.52 -6.28
C ILE A 102 6.74 -10.84 -4.82
N ASP A 103 6.01 -11.81 -4.28
CA ASP A 103 6.24 -12.38 -2.96
C ASP A 103 7.16 -13.61 -3.06
N ASP A 104 7.20 -14.46 -2.05
CA ASP A 104 8.01 -15.66 -1.91
C ASP A 104 7.88 -16.62 -3.11
N GLY A 105 8.93 -17.35 -3.41
CA GLY A 105 8.95 -18.43 -4.41
C GLY A 105 9.56 -18.08 -5.78
N TRP A 106 10.29 -16.99 -5.86
CA TRP A 106 11.02 -16.58 -7.09
C TRP A 106 12.50 -16.98 -7.06
N GLU A 107 13.08 -17.22 -5.89
CA GLU A 107 14.50 -17.49 -5.68
C GLU A 107 14.90 -18.86 -6.20
N ALA A 108 16.09 -18.97 -6.78
CA ALA A 108 16.70 -20.23 -7.14
C ALA A 108 17.20 -20.99 -5.90
N ASP A 109 17.33 -22.31 -6.00
CA ASP A 109 17.85 -23.17 -4.93
C ASP A 109 19.31 -22.89 -4.61
N GLU A 110 20.10 -22.47 -5.61
CA GLU A 110 21.52 -22.19 -5.48
C GLU A 110 21.82 -20.73 -5.82
N ARG A 111 22.80 -20.15 -5.13
CA ARG A 111 23.35 -18.84 -5.44
C ARG A 111 24.38 -18.94 -6.55
N ASN A 112 24.63 -17.83 -7.23
CA ASN A 112 25.73 -17.71 -8.17
C ASN A 112 27.09 -17.91 -7.47
N PRO A 113 28.18 -18.24 -8.20
CA PRO A 113 29.52 -18.44 -7.62
C PRO A 113 30.06 -17.20 -6.87
N ASP A 114 29.58 -15.99 -7.18
CA ASP A 114 29.91 -14.75 -6.49
C ASP A 114 29.07 -14.48 -5.25
N GLY A 115 28.16 -15.39 -4.90
CA GLY A 115 27.25 -15.28 -3.76
C GLY A 115 25.93 -14.55 -4.06
N SER A 116 25.78 -13.93 -5.23
CA SER A 116 24.55 -13.22 -5.57
C SER A 116 23.37 -14.17 -5.73
N VAL A 117 22.17 -13.67 -5.36
CA VAL A 117 20.91 -14.41 -5.57
C VAL A 117 20.57 -14.48 -7.04
N GLU A 118 19.93 -15.57 -7.47
CA GLU A 118 19.41 -15.75 -8.82
C GLU A 118 17.92 -16.10 -8.78
N ALA A 119 17.22 -15.84 -9.87
CA ALA A 119 15.84 -16.24 -10.03
C ALA A 119 15.72 -17.69 -10.49
N ASN A 120 14.65 -18.38 -10.08
CA ASN A 120 14.38 -19.74 -10.54
C ASN A 120 13.76 -19.76 -11.96
N GLU A 121 13.48 -20.95 -12.47
CA GLU A 121 12.97 -21.17 -13.83
C GLU A 121 11.61 -20.51 -14.11
N LYS A 122 10.83 -20.17 -13.06
CA LYS A 122 9.57 -19.44 -13.21
C LYS A 122 9.78 -17.98 -13.62
N PHE A 123 11.00 -17.45 -13.43
CA PHE A 123 11.40 -16.09 -13.77
C PHE A 123 12.63 -16.10 -14.68
N PRO A 124 12.50 -16.51 -15.94
CA PRO A 124 13.63 -16.73 -16.86
C PRO A 124 14.42 -15.45 -17.18
N SER A 125 13.86 -14.27 -16.89
CA SER A 125 14.54 -12.99 -17.08
C SER A 125 14.02 -11.94 -16.09
N MET A 126 14.55 -11.95 -14.86
CA MET A 126 14.17 -10.97 -13.82
C MET A 126 14.42 -9.53 -14.30
N LYS A 127 15.62 -9.25 -14.80
CA LYS A 127 15.96 -7.92 -15.34
C LYS A 127 15.02 -7.51 -16.50
N GLY A 128 14.72 -8.44 -17.41
CA GLY A 128 13.83 -8.17 -18.53
C GLY A 128 12.38 -7.92 -18.09
N LEU A 129 11.91 -8.60 -17.04
CA LEU A 129 10.61 -8.34 -16.43
C LEU A 129 10.55 -6.91 -15.84
N ILE A 130 11.59 -6.55 -15.08
CA ILE A 130 11.67 -5.24 -14.44
C ILE A 130 11.72 -4.12 -15.47
N ASP A 131 12.55 -4.25 -16.49
CA ASP A 131 12.63 -3.27 -17.59
C ASP A 131 11.28 -3.13 -18.31
N TRP A 132 10.59 -4.23 -18.55
CA TRP A 132 9.27 -4.25 -19.17
C TRP A 132 8.23 -3.50 -18.33
N LEU A 133 8.30 -3.61 -16.98
CA LEU A 133 7.43 -2.87 -16.05
C LEU A 133 7.78 -1.37 -16.05
N HIS A 134 9.07 -1.04 -15.96
CA HIS A 134 9.53 0.35 -15.95
C HIS A 134 9.18 1.09 -17.25
N ASP A 135 9.26 0.43 -18.40
CA ASP A 135 8.84 1.00 -19.69
C ASP A 135 7.35 1.37 -19.73
N ARG A 136 6.56 0.81 -18.82
CA ARG A 136 5.11 1.08 -18.65
C ARG A 136 4.79 2.02 -17.50
N GLY A 137 5.82 2.61 -16.86
CA GLY A 137 5.66 3.51 -15.72
C GLY A 137 5.32 2.80 -14.40
N LEU A 138 5.44 1.46 -14.36
CA LEU A 138 5.23 0.67 -13.16
C LEU A 138 6.54 0.48 -12.39
N LYS A 139 6.44 0.19 -11.11
CA LYS A 139 7.55 -0.12 -10.20
C LYS A 139 7.54 -1.60 -9.87
N PHE A 140 8.72 -2.16 -9.59
CA PHE A 140 8.84 -3.57 -9.25
C PHE A 140 9.28 -3.78 -7.80
N GLY A 141 8.58 -4.67 -7.09
CA GLY A 141 8.95 -5.10 -5.76
C GLY A 141 9.34 -6.57 -5.70
N ILE A 142 10.23 -6.86 -4.77
CA ILE A 142 10.76 -8.21 -4.53
C ILE A 142 10.62 -8.59 -3.06
N TYR A 143 10.69 -9.89 -2.75
CA TYR A 143 10.60 -10.46 -1.42
C TYR A 143 11.92 -11.11 -1.02
N SER A 144 12.28 -11.05 0.25
CA SER A 144 13.31 -11.87 0.87
C SER A 144 13.11 -11.94 2.40
N THR A 145 14.04 -12.57 3.10
CA THR A 145 14.03 -12.73 4.56
C THR A 145 15.46 -12.67 5.12
N PRO A 146 15.65 -12.22 6.36
CA PRO A 146 16.96 -12.26 7.02
C PRO A 146 17.43 -13.67 7.39
N GLY A 147 16.54 -14.67 7.34
CA GLY A 147 16.89 -16.06 7.65
C GLY A 147 17.61 -16.76 6.51
N ALA A 148 18.01 -18.01 6.75
CA ALA A 148 18.65 -18.85 5.75
C ALA A 148 17.69 -19.27 4.64
N THR A 149 16.39 -19.40 4.98
CA THR A 149 15.34 -19.78 4.04
C THR A 149 14.11 -18.89 4.21
N THR A 150 13.40 -18.68 3.10
CA THR A 150 12.08 -18.05 3.08
C THR A 150 11.02 -18.95 3.73
N CYS A 151 9.79 -18.45 3.90
CA CYS A 151 8.67 -19.25 4.39
C CYS A 151 8.29 -20.38 3.43
N GLY A 152 8.53 -20.22 2.13
CA GLY A 152 8.41 -21.24 1.10
C GLY A 152 9.60 -22.18 0.98
N ASN A 153 10.60 -22.08 1.86
CA ASN A 153 11.86 -22.84 1.86
C ASN A 153 12.80 -22.55 0.66
N TYR A 154 12.67 -21.37 0.04
CA TYR A 154 13.65 -20.85 -0.91
C TYR A 154 14.83 -20.17 -0.18
N ARG A 155 15.82 -19.68 -0.92
CA ARG A 155 17.00 -19.02 -0.32
C ARG A 155 16.66 -17.67 0.29
N GLY A 156 17.00 -17.49 1.56
CA GLY A 156 16.99 -16.20 2.23
C GLY A 156 18.33 -15.46 2.12
N SER A 157 18.39 -14.27 2.73
CA SER A 157 19.57 -13.38 2.60
C SER A 157 20.66 -13.63 3.65
N LEU A 158 20.49 -14.53 4.62
CA LEU A 158 21.42 -14.73 5.74
C LEU A 158 22.88 -14.89 5.27
N GLY A 159 23.73 -13.91 5.63
CA GLY A 159 25.14 -13.87 5.28
C GLY A 159 25.46 -13.42 3.86
N TYR A 160 24.45 -13.01 3.08
CA TYR A 160 24.56 -12.53 1.70
C TYR A 160 23.80 -11.21 1.46
N GLU A 161 23.47 -10.48 2.53
CA GLU A 161 22.67 -9.24 2.47
C GLU A 161 23.33 -8.19 1.56
N LYS A 162 24.66 -8.16 1.53
CA LYS A 162 25.43 -7.26 0.66
C LYS A 162 25.27 -7.59 -0.81
N GLU A 163 25.43 -8.86 -1.14
CA GLU A 163 25.33 -9.38 -2.51
C GLU A 163 23.91 -9.25 -3.04
N ASP A 164 22.91 -9.52 -2.18
CA ASP A 164 21.50 -9.38 -2.50
C ASP A 164 21.11 -7.91 -2.75
N ALA A 165 21.52 -6.99 -1.89
CA ALA A 165 21.26 -5.56 -2.07
C ALA A 165 21.89 -5.04 -3.39
N ALA A 166 23.10 -5.47 -3.71
CA ALA A 166 23.76 -5.12 -4.98
C ALA A 166 23.00 -5.69 -6.18
N LYS A 167 22.50 -6.92 -6.07
CA LYS A 167 21.74 -7.60 -7.14
C LYS A 167 20.37 -6.94 -7.35
N TYR A 168 19.69 -6.55 -6.28
CA TYR A 168 18.43 -5.80 -6.37
C TYR A 168 18.63 -4.46 -7.09
N ASN A 169 19.69 -3.74 -6.77
CA ASN A 169 20.06 -2.52 -7.49
C ASN A 169 20.37 -2.77 -8.97
N GLU A 170 21.16 -3.81 -9.29
CA GLU A 170 21.50 -4.21 -10.68
C GLU A 170 20.23 -4.50 -11.49
N TRP A 171 19.28 -5.23 -10.93
CA TRP A 171 18.02 -5.53 -11.59
C TRP A 171 17.10 -4.33 -11.73
N GLY A 172 17.23 -3.33 -10.85
CA GLY A 172 16.36 -2.15 -10.84
C GLY A 172 15.15 -2.28 -9.93
N VAL A 173 15.25 -3.05 -8.86
CA VAL A 173 14.18 -3.21 -7.85
C VAL A 173 13.84 -1.87 -7.20
N ASP A 174 12.55 -1.62 -6.99
CA ASP A 174 12.02 -0.40 -6.37
C ASP A 174 11.45 -0.61 -4.95
N TYR A 175 11.19 -1.87 -4.56
CA TYR A 175 10.56 -2.21 -3.28
C TYR A 175 11.10 -3.54 -2.79
N LEU A 176 11.49 -3.64 -1.53
CA LEU A 176 11.88 -4.88 -0.87
C LEU A 176 10.94 -5.16 0.30
N LYS A 177 10.15 -6.25 0.20
CA LYS A 177 9.49 -6.86 1.37
C LYS A 177 10.49 -7.78 2.05
N TYR A 178 10.93 -7.42 3.25
CA TYR A 178 11.92 -8.17 4.02
C TYR A 178 11.26 -8.78 5.24
N ASP A 179 10.95 -10.06 5.15
CA ASP A 179 10.12 -10.83 6.09
C ASP A 179 10.89 -11.23 7.36
N TRP A 180 10.46 -12.28 8.05
CA TRP A 180 11.09 -12.81 9.28
C TRP A 180 11.34 -14.33 9.21
N CYS A 181 11.04 -14.99 8.09
CA CYS A 181 11.09 -16.44 7.96
C CYS A 181 12.46 -16.99 8.29
N SER A 182 12.51 -18.10 9.05
CA SER A 182 13.68 -18.84 9.55
C SER A 182 14.73 -18.04 10.36
N TYR A 183 14.58 -16.71 10.56
CA TYR A 183 15.53 -15.97 11.40
C TYR A 183 15.39 -16.31 12.89
N GLU A 184 14.25 -16.78 13.33
CA GLU A 184 14.07 -17.30 14.68
C GLU A 184 15.01 -18.48 14.97
N ASP A 185 15.32 -19.33 13.97
CA ASP A 185 16.28 -20.42 14.10
C ASP A 185 17.70 -19.91 14.34
N GLU A 186 18.07 -18.75 13.76
CA GLU A 186 19.36 -18.08 14.04
C GLU A 186 19.43 -17.60 15.48
N ARG A 187 18.35 -17.01 15.98
CA ARG A 187 18.27 -16.56 17.38
C ARG A 187 18.41 -17.74 18.35
N HIS A 188 17.74 -18.87 18.05
CA HIS A 188 17.88 -20.12 18.80
C HIS A 188 19.30 -20.66 18.76
N ARG A 189 19.91 -20.79 17.59
CA ARG A 189 21.28 -21.30 17.44
C ARG A 189 22.31 -20.46 18.20
N ASN A 190 22.13 -19.14 18.21
CA ASN A 190 23.04 -18.21 18.86
C ASN A 190 22.66 -17.92 20.32
N ASN A 191 21.57 -18.52 20.85
CA ASN A 191 21.01 -18.23 22.18
C ASN A 191 20.84 -16.71 22.41
N ASP A 192 20.40 -15.97 21.37
CA ASP A 192 20.26 -14.51 21.38
C ASP A 192 18.76 -14.12 21.38
N TRP A 193 18.24 -13.95 22.59
CA TRP A 193 16.84 -13.59 22.84
C TRP A 193 16.65 -12.12 23.18
N GLY A 194 17.72 -11.34 23.12
CA GLY A 194 17.66 -9.90 23.35
C GLY A 194 16.83 -9.18 22.31
N TYR A 195 16.19 -8.09 22.69
CA TYR A 195 15.39 -7.26 21.79
C TYR A 195 16.20 -6.78 20.55
N ALA A 196 17.48 -6.47 20.77
CA ALA A 196 18.39 -6.07 19.69
C ALA A 196 18.54 -7.13 18.59
N SER A 197 18.34 -8.43 18.90
CA SER A 197 18.43 -9.48 17.87
C SER A 197 17.28 -9.42 16.86
N CYS A 198 16.15 -8.82 17.22
CA CYS A 198 15.04 -8.57 16.29
C CYS A 198 15.36 -7.43 15.32
N ILE A 199 16.15 -6.45 15.75
CA ILE A 199 16.45 -5.22 15.00
C ILE A 199 17.66 -5.41 14.08
N ARG A 200 18.68 -6.13 14.56
CA ARG A 200 19.98 -6.30 13.89
C ARG A 200 19.89 -6.71 12.41
N PRO A 201 19.10 -7.73 12.02
CA PRO A 201 19.06 -8.17 10.62
C PRO A 201 18.50 -7.11 9.70
N TYR A 202 17.52 -6.32 10.15
CA TYR A 202 16.95 -5.22 9.38
C TYR A 202 17.94 -4.06 9.22
N LEU A 203 18.70 -3.73 10.29
CA LEU A 203 19.77 -2.74 10.19
C LEU A 203 20.89 -3.19 9.25
N LEU A 204 21.20 -4.49 9.20
CA LEU A 204 22.22 -5.01 8.31
C LEU A 204 21.81 -4.88 6.84
N MET A 205 20.61 -5.29 6.49
CA MET A 205 20.08 -5.12 5.13
C MET A 205 19.98 -3.64 4.75
N GLN A 206 19.45 -2.80 5.63
CA GLN A 206 19.36 -1.35 5.44
C GLN A 206 20.74 -0.75 5.12
N GLN A 207 21.77 -1.12 5.87
CA GLN A 207 23.15 -0.63 5.63
C GLN A 207 23.62 -0.92 4.21
N TYR A 208 23.29 -2.07 3.63
CA TYR A 208 23.69 -2.43 2.27
C TYR A 208 22.78 -1.82 1.21
N LEU A 209 21.49 -1.68 1.45
CA LEU A 209 20.58 -0.95 0.55
C LEU A 209 21.00 0.51 0.42
N ARG A 210 21.39 1.17 1.52
CA ARG A 210 21.88 2.55 1.52
C ARG A 210 23.20 2.76 0.77
N GLN A 211 23.97 1.73 0.54
CA GLN A 211 25.20 1.79 -0.27
C GLN A 211 24.91 1.72 -1.77
N GLN A 212 23.68 1.41 -2.16
CA GLN A 212 23.29 1.33 -3.56
C GLN A 212 22.88 2.73 -4.07
N PRO A 213 23.15 3.02 -5.35
CA PRO A 213 22.73 4.30 -5.95
C PRO A 213 21.21 4.42 -6.14
N ARG A 214 20.49 3.28 -6.13
CA ARG A 214 19.04 3.24 -6.29
C ARG A 214 18.35 3.33 -4.94
N ASP A 215 17.34 4.19 -4.84
CA ASP A 215 16.42 4.25 -3.70
C ASP A 215 15.43 3.08 -3.80
N ILE A 216 15.35 2.26 -2.75
CA ILE A 216 14.49 1.06 -2.69
C ILE A 216 13.59 1.20 -1.46
N PHE A 217 12.27 1.18 -1.67
CA PHE A 217 11.29 1.17 -0.59
C PHE A 217 11.49 -0.06 0.29
N TYR A 218 11.80 0.15 1.57
CA TYR A 218 12.16 -0.93 2.49
C TYR A 218 11.00 -1.26 3.43
N SER A 219 10.30 -2.37 3.16
CA SER A 219 9.16 -2.85 3.94
C SER A 219 9.60 -3.95 4.92
N LEU A 220 9.47 -3.69 6.22
CA LEU A 220 9.86 -4.59 7.29
C LEU A 220 8.72 -5.54 7.65
N GLY A 221 8.96 -6.86 7.59
CA GLY A 221 7.95 -7.90 7.68
C GLY A 221 7.94 -8.77 8.96
N PRO A 222 8.29 -8.31 10.19
CA PRO A 222 8.29 -9.20 11.36
C PRO A 222 6.90 -9.44 11.96
N LEU A 223 5.83 -9.29 11.18
CA LEU A 223 4.44 -9.67 11.47
C LEU A 223 3.87 -9.12 12.80
N GLY A 224 4.35 -7.95 13.24
CA GLY A 224 3.92 -7.31 14.50
C GLY A 224 4.46 -7.97 15.78
N GLY A 225 5.09 -9.14 15.68
CA GLY A 225 5.51 -9.95 16.83
C GLY A 225 6.70 -9.38 17.62
N THR A 226 7.44 -8.43 17.04
CA THR A 226 8.64 -7.80 17.64
C THR A 226 8.43 -6.33 17.98
N GLU A 227 7.18 -5.86 18.06
CA GLU A 227 6.84 -4.45 18.26
C GLU A 227 7.56 -3.51 17.27
N VAL A 228 7.61 -3.92 16.00
CA VAL A 228 8.36 -3.24 14.93
C VAL A 228 8.02 -1.73 14.81
N HIS A 229 6.81 -1.34 15.16
CA HIS A 229 6.38 0.07 15.18
C HIS A 229 7.22 0.94 16.15
N LEU A 230 7.87 0.34 17.16
CA LEU A 230 8.74 1.07 18.09
C LEU A 230 10.15 1.30 17.52
N TRP A 231 10.60 0.49 16.59
CA TRP A 231 11.98 0.53 16.10
C TRP A 231 12.14 0.59 14.57
N GLY A 232 11.07 0.37 13.80
CA GLY A 232 11.12 0.35 12.33
C GLY A 232 11.74 1.61 11.73
N LEU A 233 11.46 2.77 12.33
CA LEU A 233 12.08 4.03 11.95
C LEU A 233 13.62 4.02 12.10
N TYR A 234 14.17 3.33 13.12
CA TYR A 234 15.64 3.25 13.31
C TYR A 234 16.31 2.36 12.25
N CYS A 235 15.55 1.46 11.64
CA CYS A 235 15.99 0.67 10.49
C CYS A 235 15.74 1.39 9.16
N ASP A 236 15.30 2.64 9.22
CA ASP A 236 14.92 3.40 8.05
C ASP A 236 13.91 2.67 7.15
N GLY A 237 13.00 1.94 7.81
CA GLY A 237 11.89 1.27 7.16
C GLY A 237 10.89 2.27 6.62
N ASP A 238 10.54 2.15 5.36
CA ASP A 238 9.49 2.98 4.75
C ASP A 238 8.09 2.48 5.13
N SER A 239 7.97 1.19 5.45
CA SER A 239 6.78 0.62 6.10
C SER A 239 7.15 -0.58 6.96
N TRP A 240 6.23 -0.98 7.85
CA TRP A 240 6.40 -2.16 8.68
C TRP A 240 5.09 -2.84 9.04
N ARG A 241 5.09 -4.17 8.97
CA ARG A 241 3.95 -5.01 9.31
C ARG A 241 3.63 -4.93 10.81
N THR A 242 2.49 -4.35 11.14
CA THR A 242 2.01 -4.16 12.51
C THR A 242 1.13 -5.30 13.03
N ALA A 243 0.83 -6.27 12.17
CA ALA A 243 -0.08 -7.37 12.44
C ALA A 243 0.38 -8.66 11.76
N PRO A 244 -0.08 -9.85 12.21
CA PRO A 244 0.07 -11.10 11.48
C PRO A 244 -0.70 -11.08 10.17
N ASP A 245 -0.51 -12.13 9.35
CA ASP A 245 -1.13 -12.22 8.03
C ASP A 245 -2.65 -12.16 8.10
N ILE A 246 -3.20 -11.41 7.13
CA ILE A 246 -4.64 -11.23 6.94
C ILE A 246 -5.22 -12.42 6.16
N GLU A 247 -6.42 -12.82 6.55
CA GLU A 247 -7.29 -13.71 5.78
C GLU A 247 -8.53 -12.93 5.34
N ASP A 248 -9.23 -13.45 4.34
CA ASP A 248 -10.42 -12.82 3.77
C ASP A 248 -11.70 -13.16 4.57
N ASP A 249 -11.66 -12.93 5.87
CA ASP A 249 -12.82 -13.03 6.76
C ASP A 249 -12.91 -11.85 7.74
N TRP A 250 -14.11 -11.57 8.21
CA TRP A 250 -14.35 -10.43 9.08
C TRP A 250 -13.54 -10.45 10.39
N ALA A 251 -13.43 -11.62 11.00
CA ALA A 251 -12.73 -11.72 12.28
C ALA A 251 -11.25 -11.34 12.15
N THR A 252 -10.62 -11.72 11.03
CA THR A 252 -9.24 -11.36 10.74
C THR A 252 -9.12 -9.90 10.36
N VAL A 253 -9.99 -9.36 9.49
CA VAL A 253 -10.02 -7.93 9.14
C VAL A 253 -10.21 -7.07 10.40
N TYR A 254 -11.13 -7.42 11.28
CA TYR A 254 -11.36 -6.69 12.52
C TYR A 254 -10.15 -6.74 13.45
N ARG A 255 -9.55 -7.93 13.63
CA ARG A 255 -8.36 -8.07 14.48
C ARG A 255 -7.17 -7.28 13.93
N VAL A 256 -6.86 -7.42 12.64
CA VAL A 256 -5.68 -6.87 11.99
C VAL A 256 -5.83 -5.36 11.78
N GLY A 257 -6.98 -4.92 11.27
CA GLY A 257 -7.23 -3.53 10.89
C GLY A 257 -7.67 -2.64 12.07
N PHE A 258 -8.54 -3.14 12.96
CA PHE A 258 -9.03 -2.32 14.09
C PHE A 258 -8.19 -2.57 15.34
N ARG A 259 -8.25 -3.77 15.91
CA ARG A 259 -7.71 -4.04 17.25
C ARG A 259 -6.20 -3.85 17.34
N LEU A 260 -5.46 -4.32 16.34
CA LEU A 260 -4.00 -4.24 16.35
C LEU A 260 -3.46 -2.87 15.86
N GLN A 261 -4.32 -1.96 15.40
CA GLN A 261 -3.89 -0.62 15.00
C GLN A 261 -4.18 0.46 16.04
N GLU A 262 -4.99 0.18 17.06
CA GLU A 262 -5.26 1.11 18.14
C GLU A 262 -3.96 1.63 18.78
N GLY A 263 -3.81 2.97 18.89
CA GLY A 263 -2.69 3.64 19.52
C GLY A 263 -1.38 3.60 18.72
N LYS A 264 -1.38 3.15 17.45
CA LYS A 264 -0.17 3.11 16.63
C LYS A 264 0.05 4.33 15.73
N SER A 265 -0.91 5.25 15.65
CA SER A 265 -0.80 6.44 14.79
C SER A 265 0.45 7.29 15.05
N GLN A 266 0.90 7.35 16.31
CA GLN A 266 2.08 8.11 16.72
C GLN A 266 3.40 7.58 16.12
N TYR A 267 3.41 6.35 15.61
CA TYR A 267 4.59 5.71 15.03
C TYR A 267 4.61 5.80 13.50
N SER A 268 3.54 6.30 12.89
CA SER A 268 3.44 6.53 11.44
C SER A 268 3.69 8.00 11.10
N SER A 269 4.38 8.24 9.99
CA SER A 269 4.66 9.57 9.46
C SER A 269 4.96 9.51 7.97
N VAL A 270 5.10 10.67 7.31
CA VAL A 270 5.52 10.74 5.91
C VAL A 270 6.80 9.94 5.70
N GLY A 271 6.78 9.00 4.76
CA GLY A 271 7.89 8.09 4.45
C GLY A 271 7.99 6.87 5.37
N HIS A 272 7.11 6.73 6.38
CA HIS A 272 7.18 5.69 7.39
C HIS A 272 5.78 5.24 7.79
N TRP A 273 5.32 4.09 7.26
CA TRP A 273 3.92 3.69 7.29
C TRP A 273 3.70 2.42 8.11
N ASN A 274 2.72 2.44 9.00
CA ASN A 274 2.18 1.22 9.59
C ASN A 274 1.44 0.40 8.52
N ASP A 275 1.73 -0.89 8.44
CA ASP A 275 1.15 -1.80 7.46
C ASP A 275 0.37 -2.92 8.15
N PRO A 276 -0.97 -2.88 8.11
CA PRO A 276 -1.80 -3.95 8.66
C PRO A 276 -1.87 -5.19 7.78
N ASP A 277 -1.36 -5.16 6.58
CA ASP A 277 -1.29 -6.17 5.53
C ASP A 277 -2.13 -5.82 4.28
N MET A 278 -2.18 -6.73 3.32
CA MET A 278 -2.72 -6.58 1.98
C MET A 278 -4.26 -6.41 1.93
N LEU A 279 -4.74 -5.95 0.75
CA LEU A 279 -6.18 -5.84 0.49
C LEU A 279 -6.72 -7.19 0.00
N VAL A 280 -7.62 -7.80 0.77
CA VAL A 280 -8.21 -9.13 0.49
C VAL A 280 -9.60 -9.02 -0.15
N VAL A 281 -9.69 -8.22 -1.22
CA VAL A 281 -10.89 -8.04 -2.05
C VAL A 281 -10.73 -8.80 -3.38
N GLY A 282 -11.82 -9.02 -4.14
CA GLY A 282 -11.79 -9.73 -5.41
C GLY A 282 -11.42 -11.21 -5.27
N LYS A 283 -10.75 -11.79 -6.27
CA LYS A 283 -10.42 -13.24 -6.28
C LYS A 283 -9.06 -13.51 -5.66
N VAL A 284 -9.07 -14.30 -4.59
CA VAL A 284 -7.91 -14.73 -3.81
C VAL A 284 -7.80 -16.24 -3.75
N GLY A 285 -6.66 -16.80 -3.28
CA GLY A 285 -6.47 -18.25 -3.23
C GLY A 285 -5.18 -18.71 -2.55
N TRP A 286 -4.22 -17.82 -2.26
CA TRP A 286 -2.92 -18.13 -1.62
C TRP A 286 -2.14 -19.29 -2.29
N GLY A 287 -2.41 -19.58 -3.58
CA GLY A 287 -1.82 -20.72 -4.27
C GLY A 287 -2.29 -22.09 -3.77
N ARG A 288 -3.33 -22.14 -2.92
CA ARG A 288 -3.88 -23.37 -2.31
C ARG A 288 -5.08 -23.94 -3.11
N GLY A 289 -4.98 -23.94 -4.42
CA GLY A 289 -6.05 -24.40 -5.34
C GLY A 289 -6.52 -23.28 -6.27
N ASP A 290 -7.76 -23.39 -6.73
CA ASP A 290 -8.35 -22.40 -7.63
C ASP A 290 -8.64 -21.08 -6.92
N LEU A 291 -8.52 -19.99 -7.67
CA LEU A 291 -8.94 -18.68 -7.21
C LEU A 291 -10.45 -18.64 -6.99
N ARG A 292 -10.88 -18.02 -5.91
CA ARG A 292 -12.28 -17.82 -5.55
C ARG A 292 -12.55 -16.38 -5.14
N GLU A 293 -13.78 -15.95 -5.23
CA GLU A 293 -14.18 -14.66 -4.67
C GLU A 293 -13.82 -14.59 -3.18
N THR A 294 -13.46 -13.39 -2.72
CA THR A 294 -13.28 -13.12 -1.29
C THR A 294 -14.53 -13.52 -0.50
N ARG A 295 -14.34 -14.00 0.72
CA ARG A 295 -15.45 -14.32 1.64
C ARG A 295 -16.07 -13.08 2.27
N LEU A 296 -15.42 -11.92 2.15
CA LEU A 296 -15.93 -10.67 2.66
C LEU A 296 -17.19 -10.26 1.89
N THR A 297 -18.23 -9.89 2.62
CA THR A 297 -19.42 -9.27 2.04
C THR A 297 -19.09 -7.92 1.40
N PRO A 298 -19.93 -7.36 0.53
CA PRO A 298 -19.69 -6.03 -0.01
C PRO A 298 -19.50 -4.93 1.07
N ASP A 299 -20.27 -4.96 2.14
CA ASP A 299 -20.14 -4.01 3.25
C ASP A 299 -18.82 -4.16 3.99
N GLU A 300 -18.37 -5.38 4.22
CA GLU A 300 -17.04 -5.67 4.81
C GLU A 300 -15.90 -5.23 3.90
N GLN A 301 -16.04 -5.37 2.57
CA GLN A 301 -15.05 -4.87 1.62
C GLN A 301 -14.99 -3.33 1.65
N TYR A 302 -16.12 -2.62 1.69
CA TYR A 302 -16.15 -1.18 1.90
C TYR A 302 -15.49 -0.78 3.22
N THR A 303 -15.76 -1.49 4.30
CA THR A 303 -15.16 -1.27 5.62
C THR A 303 -13.65 -1.48 5.59
N HIS A 304 -13.20 -2.56 4.98
CA HIS A 304 -11.78 -2.90 4.82
C HIS A 304 -11.01 -1.77 4.10
N ILE A 305 -11.46 -1.35 2.92
CA ILE A 305 -10.80 -0.27 2.16
C ILE A 305 -10.88 1.07 2.90
N THR A 306 -12.03 1.40 3.49
CA THR A 306 -12.19 2.63 4.29
C THR A 306 -11.17 2.71 5.42
N LEU A 307 -11.03 1.62 6.17
CA LEU A 307 -10.10 1.60 7.30
C LEU A 307 -8.63 1.70 6.83
N TRP A 308 -8.22 0.93 5.81
CA TRP A 308 -6.84 0.98 5.29
C TRP A 308 -6.47 2.37 4.77
N THR A 309 -7.39 3.06 4.11
CA THR A 309 -7.14 4.44 3.66
C THR A 309 -7.07 5.43 4.82
N LEU A 310 -7.88 5.27 5.86
CA LEU A 310 -7.79 6.06 7.09
C LEU A 310 -6.49 5.81 7.84
N LEU A 311 -6.02 4.57 7.86
CA LEU A 311 -4.75 4.22 8.49
C LEU A 311 -3.51 4.75 7.73
N ALA A 312 -3.69 5.37 6.56
CA ALA A 312 -2.59 5.76 5.67
C ALA A 312 -1.62 4.57 5.44
N SER A 313 -2.17 3.39 5.25
CA SER A 313 -1.39 2.16 5.08
C SER A 313 -1.10 1.85 3.62
N ASN A 314 -0.21 0.91 3.40
CA ASN A 314 0.06 0.34 2.10
C ASN A 314 -1.24 -0.18 1.47
N MET A 315 -1.51 0.18 0.21
CA MET A 315 -2.68 -0.26 -0.56
C MET A 315 -2.24 -1.32 -1.57
N LEU A 316 -1.78 -2.47 -1.07
CA LEU A 316 -1.31 -3.58 -1.89
C LEU A 316 -2.43 -4.59 -2.13
N ILE A 317 -2.90 -4.67 -3.36
CA ILE A 317 -3.97 -5.56 -3.81
C ILE A 317 -3.48 -7.01 -3.79
N GLY A 318 -4.20 -7.90 -3.09
CA GLY A 318 -3.84 -9.32 -2.97
C GLY A 318 -4.56 -10.26 -3.95
N CYS A 319 -5.48 -9.76 -4.78
CA CYS A 319 -6.25 -10.58 -5.71
C CYS A 319 -5.64 -10.67 -7.11
N ASP A 320 -6.16 -11.58 -7.94
CA ASP A 320 -5.85 -11.62 -9.37
C ASP A 320 -6.55 -10.45 -10.11
N ILE A 321 -5.76 -9.46 -10.51
CA ILE A 321 -6.27 -8.26 -11.19
C ILE A 321 -6.94 -8.60 -12.52
N ALA A 322 -6.44 -9.59 -13.25
CA ALA A 322 -7.00 -9.96 -14.54
C ALA A 322 -8.47 -10.42 -14.42
N GLN A 323 -8.83 -11.03 -13.30
CA GLN A 323 -10.16 -11.53 -13.01
C GLN A 323 -11.04 -10.62 -12.14
N MET A 324 -10.61 -9.38 -11.86
CA MET A 324 -11.45 -8.42 -11.13
C MET A 324 -12.75 -8.13 -11.86
N ASP A 325 -13.84 -8.13 -11.13
CA ASP A 325 -15.15 -7.67 -11.58
C ASP A 325 -15.28 -6.13 -11.49
N ASP A 326 -16.36 -5.60 -12.04
CA ASP A 326 -16.66 -4.17 -12.03
C ASP A 326 -16.83 -3.60 -10.62
N PHE A 327 -17.30 -4.40 -9.67
CA PHE A 327 -17.45 -3.98 -8.28
C PHE A 327 -16.08 -3.73 -7.64
N THR A 328 -15.17 -4.70 -7.75
CA THR A 328 -13.82 -4.59 -7.20
C THR A 328 -13.03 -3.45 -7.85
N VAL A 329 -13.14 -3.27 -9.17
CA VAL A 329 -12.51 -2.12 -9.87
C VAL A 329 -13.04 -0.80 -9.32
N LYS A 330 -14.37 -0.63 -9.18
CA LYS A 330 -14.97 0.61 -8.64
C LYS A 330 -14.64 0.85 -7.18
N LEU A 331 -14.48 -0.20 -6.39
CA LEU A 331 -14.07 -0.12 -4.99
C LEU A 331 -12.64 0.45 -4.87
N LEU A 332 -11.73 0.06 -5.75
CA LEU A 332 -10.33 0.50 -5.74
C LEU A 332 -10.09 1.80 -6.51
N CYS A 333 -10.91 2.09 -7.52
CA CYS A 333 -10.79 3.26 -8.40
C CYS A 333 -11.68 4.44 -7.96
N ASN A 334 -11.75 4.73 -6.65
CA ASN A 334 -12.39 5.92 -6.14
C ASN A 334 -11.34 6.97 -5.77
N ASN A 335 -11.25 8.05 -6.55
CA ASN A 335 -10.22 9.09 -6.37
C ASN A 335 -10.32 9.84 -5.03
N GLU A 336 -11.52 10.01 -4.46
CA GLU A 336 -11.66 10.67 -3.15
C GLU A 336 -11.21 9.76 -2.00
N VAL A 337 -11.49 8.46 -2.09
CA VAL A 337 -11.01 7.45 -1.15
C VAL A 337 -9.48 7.38 -1.19
N ASN A 338 -8.91 7.26 -2.41
CA ASN A 338 -7.47 7.17 -2.60
C ASN A 338 -6.75 8.46 -2.19
N ALA A 339 -7.34 9.64 -2.45
CA ALA A 339 -6.78 10.94 -2.02
C ALA A 339 -6.64 11.05 -0.50
N ILE A 340 -7.53 10.43 0.28
CA ILE A 340 -7.39 10.40 1.74
C ILE A 340 -6.21 9.52 2.17
N ASN A 341 -6.01 8.34 1.53
CA ASN A 341 -4.82 7.52 1.79
C ASN A 341 -3.53 8.30 1.46
N GLN A 342 -3.51 8.98 0.32
CA GLN A 342 -2.36 9.69 -0.24
C GLN A 342 -2.21 11.13 0.28
N ASP A 343 -2.95 11.52 1.33
CA ASP A 343 -2.89 12.88 1.87
C ASP A 343 -1.50 13.20 2.43
N MET A 344 -0.93 14.31 1.95
CA MET A 344 0.47 14.73 2.21
C MET A 344 0.76 15.08 3.67
N LEU A 345 -0.25 15.24 4.54
CA LEU A 345 -0.03 15.40 5.98
C LEU A 345 0.53 14.11 6.61
N GLY A 346 0.31 12.97 5.99
CA GLY A 346 0.86 11.67 6.39
C GLY A 346 0.44 11.21 7.79
N LYS A 347 -0.75 11.61 8.24
CA LYS A 347 -1.25 11.23 9.57
C LYS A 347 -2.15 10.01 9.47
N GLN A 348 -1.86 8.99 10.27
CA GLN A 348 -2.74 7.84 10.46
C GLN A 348 -3.94 8.22 11.32
N ALA A 349 -5.11 7.61 11.08
CA ALA A 349 -6.27 7.75 11.95
C ALA A 349 -6.08 7.03 13.30
N ASP A 350 -6.74 7.60 14.32
CA ASP A 350 -6.93 6.96 15.62
C ASP A 350 -8.39 6.58 15.83
N LEU A 351 -8.64 5.60 16.72
CA LEU A 351 -9.94 5.36 17.31
C LEU A 351 -10.27 6.55 18.24
N THR A 352 -11.16 7.43 17.78
CA THR A 352 -11.50 8.68 18.51
C THR A 352 -12.68 8.52 19.45
N LYS A 353 -13.61 7.61 19.13
CA LYS A 353 -14.79 7.32 19.97
C LYS A 353 -15.27 5.90 19.70
N LYS A 354 -15.81 5.29 20.76
CA LYS A 354 -16.55 4.02 20.71
C LYS A 354 -17.88 4.19 21.42
N ASP A 355 -18.97 3.74 20.77
CA ASP A 355 -20.32 3.80 21.31
C ASP A 355 -21.03 2.48 20.99
N GLY A 356 -20.97 1.55 21.94
CA GLY A 356 -21.39 0.17 21.70
C GLY A 356 -20.57 -0.47 20.58
N ASP A 357 -21.26 -0.89 19.51
CA ASP A 357 -20.66 -1.49 18.32
C ASP A 357 -20.27 -0.45 17.26
N ILE A 358 -20.47 0.84 17.51
CA ILE A 358 -20.06 1.91 16.60
C ILE A 358 -18.67 2.42 16.99
N GLU A 359 -17.70 2.26 16.09
CA GLU A 359 -16.35 2.80 16.22
C GLU A 359 -16.14 3.96 15.25
N ILE A 360 -15.61 5.07 15.78
CA ILE A 360 -15.29 6.28 15.00
C ILE A 360 -13.78 6.43 14.94
N TRP A 361 -13.24 6.33 13.74
CA TRP A 361 -11.85 6.55 13.44
C TRP A 361 -11.68 7.84 12.65
N SER A 362 -10.73 8.68 13.00
CA SER A 362 -10.53 9.94 12.29
C SER A 362 -9.08 10.36 12.17
N ARG A 363 -8.79 11.13 11.13
CA ARG A 363 -7.49 11.76 10.91
C ARG A 363 -7.64 13.18 10.35
N PRO A 364 -6.73 14.11 10.69
CA PRO A 364 -6.65 15.40 10.01
C PRO A 364 -6.11 15.22 8.60
N LEU A 365 -6.49 16.13 7.68
CA LEU A 365 -6.01 16.21 6.31
C LEU A 365 -5.25 17.53 6.07
N ALA A 366 -4.41 17.54 5.04
CA ALA A 366 -3.55 18.68 4.73
C ALA A 366 -4.31 19.97 4.39
N ASP A 367 -5.54 19.87 3.91
CA ASP A 367 -6.42 21.02 3.59
C ASP A 367 -7.18 21.58 4.81
N GLY A 368 -6.91 21.05 6.00
CA GLY A 368 -7.57 21.47 7.27
C GLY A 368 -8.92 20.82 7.54
N SER A 369 -9.39 19.95 6.65
CA SER A 369 -10.54 19.08 6.89
C SER A 369 -10.14 17.86 7.72
N ILE A 370 -11.11 17.02 8.10
CA ILE A 370 -10.86 15.70 8.70
C ILE A 370 -11.52 14.61 7.87
N ALA A 371 -10.89 13.45 7.79
CA ALA A 371 -11.50 12.22 7.32
C ALA A 371 -12.03 11.43 8.53
N VAL A 372 -13.26 10.91 8.41
CA VAL A 372 -13.95 10.20 9.49
C VAL A 372 -14.56 8.92 8.93
N GLY A 373 -14.15 7.77 9.48
CA GLY A 373 -14.82 6.49 9.30
C GLY A 373 -15.72 6.20 10.49
N ILE A 374 -16.97 5.89 10.21
CA ILE A 374 -17.95 5.46 11.20
C ILE A 374 -18.28 4.01 10.86
N PHE A 375 -17.85 3.09 11.70
CA PHE A 375 -17.91 1.66 11.47
C PHE A 375 -18.89 1.00 12.43
N ASN A 376 -19.74 0.16 11.90
CA ASN A 376 -20.51 -0.79 12.70
C ASN A 376 -19.71 -2.11 12.78
N VAL A 377 -19.11 -2.39 13.92
CA VAL A 377 -18.32 -3.61 14.14
C VAL A 377 -19.12 -4.74 14.79
N GLY A 378 -20.41 -4.52 15.02
CA GLY A 378 -21.33 -5.49 15.61
C GLY A 378 -22.10 -6.31 14.57
N ASP A 379 -22.92 -7.25 15.08
CA ASP A 379 -23.63 -8.26 14.29
C ASP A 379 -25.08 -7.83 13.92
N VAL A 380 -25.45 -6.56 14.13
CA VAL A 380 -26.77 -6.01 13.81
C VAL A 380 -26.65 -4.64 13.18
N ASP A 381 -27.66 -4.24 12.41
CA ASP A 381 -27.75 -2.91 11.83
C ASP A 381 -27.95 -1.83 12.89
N HIS A 382 -27.34 -0.67 12.73
CA HIS A 382 -27.48 0.48 13.62
C HIS A 382 -27.97 1.73 12.90
N GLN A 383 -29.03 2.37 13.46
CA GLN A 383 -29.45 3.71 13.07
C GLN A 383 -28.57 4.74 13.78
N VAL A 384 -27.98 5.64 13.04
CA VAL A 384 -27.06 6.66 13.57
C VAL A 384 -27.39 8.06 13.08
N ASP A 385 -27.06 9.05 13.88
CA ASP A 385 -26.95 10.46 13.47
C ASP A 385 -25.47 10.74 13.18
N LEU A 386 -25.10 10.81 11.92
CA LEU A 386 -23.71 11.04 11.50
C LEU A 386 -23.13 12.33 12.07
N LYS A 387 -23.97 13.40 12.20
CA LYS A 387 -23.53 14.69 12.72
C LYS A 387 -23.09 14.62 14.18
N ALA A 388 -23.81 13.83 14.99
CA ALA A 388 -23.49 13.61 16.41
C ALA A 388 -22.23 12.75 16.63
N LEU A 389 -21.79 12.03 15.58
CA LEU A 389 -20.63 11.14 15.61
C LEU A 389 -19.35 11.79 15.07
N ILE A 390 -19.42 12.99 14.47
CA ILE A 390 -18.23 13.72 14.00
C ILE A 390 -17.40 14.16 15.21
N PRO A 391 -16.12 13.77 15.33
CA PRO A 391 -15.28 14.07 16.49
C PRO A 391 -14.68 15.47 16.40
N SER A 392 -15.53 16.52 16.48
CA SER A 392 -15.09 17.92 16.42
C SER A 392 -16.05 18.83 17.16
N ASP A 393 -15.50 19.78 17.91
CA ASP A 393 -16.27 20.85 18.55
C ASP A 393 -16.62 22.00 17.58
N LYS A 394 -16.00 22.01 16.39
CA LYS A 394 -16.27 23.01 15.36
C LYS A 394 -17.52 22.61 14.56
N PRO A 395 -18.40 23.57 14.23
CA PRO A 395 -19.53 23.28 13.36
C PRO A 395 -19.06 22.91 11.95
N ALA A 396 -19.51 21.77 11.46
CA ALA A 396 -19.23 21.35 10.09
C ALA A 396 -19.92 22.29 9.09
N LYS A 397 -19.18 22.78 8.09
CA LYS A 397 -19.73 23.52 6.95
C LYS A 397 -20.17 22.59 5.83
N VAL A 398 -19.37 21.57 5.56
CA VAL A 398 -19.67 20.55 4.55
C VAL A 398 -19.35 19.17 5.15
N ILE A 399 -20.26 18.24 4.97
CA ILE A 399 -20.10 16.81 5.26
C ILE A 399 -20.24 16.07 3.94
N ARG A 400 -19.14 15.56 3.42
CA ARG A 400 -19.09 14.84 2.15
C ARG A 400 -19.05 13.34 2.37
N ASP A 401 -19.95 12.60 1.73
CA ASP A 401 -19.88 11.16 1.62
C ASP A 401 -18.81 10.81 0.56
N VAL A 402 -17.69 10.27 1.01
CA VAL A 402 -16.50 10.00 0.17
C VAL A 402 -16.78 8.89 -0.85
N TRP A 403 -17.50 7.83 -0.45
CA TRP A 403 -17.85 6.74 -1.35
C TRP A 403 -18.81 7.16 -2.45
N ARG A 404 -19.81 7.98 -2.11
CA ARG A 404 -20.80 8.49 -3.05
C ARG A 404 -20.37 9.75 -3.79
N GLN A 405 -19.24 10.35 -3.37
CA GLN A 405 -18.68 11.58 -3.95
C GLN A 405 -19.68 12.73 -3.97
N LYS A 406 -20.44 12.89 -2.89
CA LYS A 406 -21.46 13.94 -2.78
C LYS A 406 -21.52 14.54 -1.38
N ASP A 407 -21.91 15.82 -1.33
CA ASP A 407 -22.18 16.48 -0.07
C ASP A 407 -23.55 16.02 0.47
N LEU A 408 -23.58 15.71 1.77
CA LEU A 408 -24.80 15.25 2.42
C LEU A 408 -25.70 16.44 2.80
N THR A 409 -26.99 16.24 2.63
CA THR A 409 -28.05 17.13 3.14
C THR A 409 -28.47 16.73 4.55
N ASP A 410 -29.13 17.62 5.30
CA ASP A 410 -29.59 17.33 6.68
C ASP A 410 -30.47 16.07 6.76
N SER A 411 -31.25 15.78 5.71
CA SER A 411 -32.10 14.58 5.65
C SER A 411 -31.31 13.27 5.47
N GLU A 412 -30.05 13.33 5.06
CA GLU A 412 -29.17 12.17 4.82
C GLU A 412 -28.23 11.88 6.00
N LEU A 413 -28.21 12.76 7.01
CA LEU A 413 -27.36 12.60 8.19
C LEU A 413 -27.87 11.49 9.13
N ASN A 414 -29.18 11.19 9.11
CA ASN A 414 -29.73 10.05 9.82
C ASN A 414 -29.81 8.85 8.86
N CYS A 415 -29.03 7.84 9.13
CA CYS A 415 -28.93 6.68 8.23
C CYS A 415 -28.70 5.37 8.96
N ASN A 416 -28.97 4.27 8.27
CA ASN A 416 -28.62 2.94 8.71
C ASN A 416 -27.17 2.62 8.32
N ILE A 417 -26.41 2.03 9.23
CA ILE A 417 -25.13 1.37 8.94
C ILE A 417 -25.36 -0.14 9.14
N PRO A 418 -25.29 -0.94 8.07
CA PRO A 418 -25.50 -2.38 8.17
C PRO A 418 -24.42 -3.04 9.03
N LEU A 419 -24.67 -4.27 9.47
CA LEU A 419 -23.66 -5.06 10.17
C LEU A 419 -22.35 -5.06 9.37
N HIS A 420 -21.22 -4.90 10.04
CA HIS A 420 -19.86 -4.78 9.48
C HIS A 420 -19.68 -3.69 8.41
N GLY A 421 -20.70 -2.83 8.21
CA GLY A 421 -20.67 -1.73 7.25
C GLY A 421 -20.06 -0.46 7.82
N CYS A 422 -19.92 0.55 6.94
CA CYS A 422 -19.35 1.84 7.32
C CYS A 422 -20.01 3.05 6.65
N ARG A 423 -19.67 4.24 7.15
CA ARG A 423 -19.79 5.52 6.46
C ARG A 423 -18.43 6.19 6.45
N TYR A 424 -18.03 6.71 5.29
CA TYR A 424 -16.77 7.41 5.10
C TYR A 424 -17.01 8.85 4.73
N LEU A 425 -16.61 9.75 5.62
CA LEU A 425 -16.90 11.16 5.52
C LEU A 425 -15.61 11.99 5.41
N LYS A 426 -15.66 13.05 4.60
CA LYS A 426 -14.72 14.17 4.67
C LYS A 426 -15.48 15.38 5.20
N VAL A 427 -15.00 15.99 6.30
CA VAL A 427 -15.68 17.07 7.00
C VAL A 427 -14.83 18.32 6.97
N SER A 428 -15.40 19.42 6.43
CA SER A 428 -14.78 20.76 6.40
C SER A 428 -15.46 21.70 7.41
N PHE A 429 -14.68 22.65 7.97
CA PHE A 429 -15.11 23.57 9.04
C PHE A 429 -15.05 25.03 8.63
#